data_b639078be2e15e3e1ffe5673d2ff563a
#
_entry.id   b639078be2e15e3e1ffe5673d2ff563a
#
_cell.length_a   1.000
_cell.length_b   1.000
_cell.length_c   1.000
_cell.angle_alpha   90.00
_cell.angle_beta   90.00
_cell.angle_gamma   90.00
#
_symmetry.space_group_name_H-M   'P 1'
#
loop_
_entity.id
_entity.type
_entity.pdbx_description
1 polymer ?
#
loop_
_entity_poly.entity_id
_entity_poly.type
_entity_poly.pdbx_seq_one_letter_code
_entity_poly.pdbx_strand_id
1 'polypeptide(L)'
;MITSVTVIAILGIVICVGMAFVIYVIVTHSKNEEKKYQQQGRNIFVRDGVDVKRQVLGLDKGAYFTSNLEENDTSLLNGVTRSAWQIIYRNIDNGEIFRYHFCGRMWIGRAEEHPGETSLLLKNDGMVSKTHCIVYEVEGRLCLKDQKSKNHTYMNGIRVDSPVYLENGCILRVGDTRFEVEYRR
;
A
#
# COMPACT_ATOMS: atom_id res chain seq x y z
N MET A 1 -41.45 32.34 36.96
CA MET A 1 -40.05 32.85 36.78
C MET A 1 -39.14 31.65 36.53
N ILE A 2 -38.68 31.51 35.32
CA ILE A 2 -37.65 30.51 35.02
C ILE A 2 -36.34 31.06 35.60
N THR A 3 -35.76 30.40 36.54
CA THR A 3 -34.53 30.87 37.19
C THR A 3 -33.36 30.77 36.19
N SER A 4 -32.40 31.68 36.26
CA SER A 4 -31.21 31.68 35.38
C SER A 4 -30.44 30.34 35.40
N VAL A 5 -30.52 29.61 36.47
CA VAL A 5 -29.93 28.27 36.65
C VAL A 5 -30.59 27.25 35.70
N THR A 6 -31.91 27.28 35.51
CA THR A 6 -32.60 26.33 34.60
C THR A 6 -32.25 26.59 33.15
N VAL A 7 -32.05 27.86 32.74
CA VAL A 7 -31.64 28.22 31.38
C VAL A 7 -30.24 27.70 31.08
N ILE A 8 -29.29 27.88 32.02
CA ILE A 8 -27.90 27.37 31.88
C ILE A 8 -27.89 25.86 31.78
N ALA A 9 -28.68 25.14 32.58
CA ALA A 9 -28.77 23.68 32.52
C ALA A 9 -29.30 23.16 31.18
N ILE A 10 -30.33 23.81 30.64
CA ILE A 10 -30.90 23.45 29.31
C ILE A 10 -29.87 23.70 28.22
N LEU A 11 -29.15 24.83 28.26
CA LEU A 11 -28.10 25.15 27.28
C LEU A 11 -26.97 24.12 27.32
N GLY A 12 -26.55 23.69 28.51
CA GLY A 12 -25.54 22.66 28.69
C GLY A 12 -25.94 21.31 28.08
N ILE A 13 -27.20 20.91 28.27
CA ILE A 13 -27.74 19.65 27.68
C ILE A 13 -27.75 19.73 26.16
N VAL A 14 -28.18 20.86 25.55
CA VAL A 14 -28.20 21.05 24.10
C VAL A 14 -26.80 20.96 23.49
N ILE A 15 -25.80 21.55 24.15
CA ILE A 15 -24.41 21.48 23.69
C ILE A 15 -23.88 20.04 23.76
N CYS A 16 -24.15 19.32 24.86
CA CYS A 16 -23.73 17.93 24.99
C CYS A 16 -24.36 17.01 23.93
N VAL A 17 -25.67 17.18 23.65
CA VAL A 17 -26.35 16.41 22.61
C VAL A 17 -25.78 16.75 21.24
N GLY A 18 -25.51 18.03 20.96
CA GLY A 18 -24.88 18.46 19.70
C GLY A 18 -23.50 17.84 19.50
N MET A 19 -22.63 17.85 20.54
CA MET A 19 -21.32 17.22 20.45
C MET A 19 -21.41 15.71 20.26
N ALA A 20 -22.31 15.01 20.97
CA ALA A 20 -22.53 13.58 20.80
C ALA A 20 -22.98 13.23 19.38
N PHE A 21 -23.84 14.07 18.78
CA PHE A 21 -24.27 13.90 17.40
C PHE A 21 -23.13 14.08 16.39
N VAL A 22 -22.28 15.09 16.56
CA VAL A 22 -21.11 15.31 15.71
C VAL A 22 -20.15 14.12 15.77
N ILE A 23 -19.86 13.63 16.99
CA ILE A 23 -19.01 12.44 17.19
C ILE A 23 -19.64 11.21 16.51
N TYR A 24 -20.95 11.02 16.66
CA TYR A 24 -21.66 9.92 16.01
C TYR A 24 -21.54 9.99 14.47
N VAL A 25 -21.71 11.17 13.87
CA VAL A 25 -21.57 11.37 12.41
C VAL A 25 -20.15 11.07 11.95
N ILE A 26 -19.13 11.55 12.67
CA ILE A 26 -17.73 11.29 12.34
C ILE A 26 -17.42 9.78 12.39
N VAL A 27 -17.85 9.08 13.45
CA VAL A 27 -17.62 7.64 13.62
C VAL A 27 -18.37 6.83 12.55
N THR A 28 -19.61 7.20 12.21
CA THR A 28 -20.37 6.49 11.16
C THR A 28 -19.79 6.75 9.77
N HIS A 29 -19.32 7.97 9.50
CA HIS A 29 -18.67 8.29 8.23
C HIS A 29 -17.36 7.49 8.07
N SER A 30 -16.52 7.45 9.11
CA SER A 30 -15.29 6.65 9.12
C SER A 30 -15.56 5.15 8.85
N LYS A 31 -16.57 4.55 9.52
CA LYS A 31 -16.95 3.14 9.30
C LYS A 31 -17.49 2.86 7.89
N ASN A 32 -18.12 3.84 7.26
CA ASN A 32 -18.63 3.68 5.88
C ASN A 32 -17.51 3.73 4.86
N GLU A 33 -16.49 4.56 5.07
CA GLU A 33 -15.29 4.56 4.22
C GLU A 33 -14.54 3.23 4.35
N GLU A 34 -14.31 2.73 5.57
CA GLU A 34 -13.68 1.41 5.78
C GLU A 34 -14.42 0.28 5.05
N LYS A 35 -15.76 0.29 5.03
CA LYS A 35 -16.56 -0.71 4.31
C LYS A 35 -16.40 -0.62 2.79
N LYS A 36 -16.30 0.59 2.23
CA LYS A 36 -16.06 0.78 0.79
C LYS A 36 -14.71 0.21 0.37
N TYR A 37 -13.65 0.51 1.13
CA TYR A 37 -12.32 -0.02 0.86
C TYR A 37 -12.23 -1.54 1.02
N GLN A 38 -12.92 -2.11 2.02
CA GLN A 38 -13.01 -3.55 2.22
C GLN A 38 -13.76 -4.27 1.09
N GLN A 39 -14.77 -3.66 0.49
CA GLN A 39 -15.48 -4.22 -0.66
C GLN A 39 -14.63 -4.15 -1.94
N GLN A 40 -13.85 -3.08 -2.12
CA GLN A 40 -12.97 -2.93 -3.26
C GLN A 40 -11.83 -3.96 -3.23
N GLY A 41 -11.27 -4.25 -2.05
CA GLY A 41 -10.28 -5.31 -1.85
C GLY A 41 -10.82 -6.73 -2.08
N ARG A 42 -12.11 -6.99 -1.80
CA ARG A 42 -12.73 -8.30 -2.00
C ARG A 42 -13.03 -8.64 -3.47
N ASN A 43 -13.28 -7.64 -4.31
CA ASN A 43 -13.59 -7.86 -5.72
C ASN A 43 -12.38 -8.30 -6.56
N ILE A 44 -11.17 -8.17 -6.05
CA ILE A 44 -9.95 -8.67 -6.71
C ILE A 44 -9.82 -10.20 -6.60
N PHE A 45 -10.44 -10.80 -5.58
CA PHE A 45 -10.31 -12.24 -5.26
C PHE A 45 -11.28 -13.16 -6.01
N VAL A 46 -12.32 -12.64 -6.68
CA VAL A 46 -13.43 -13.46 -7.20
C VAL A 46 -13.20 -13.93 -8.65
N ARG A 47 -12.18 -13.43 -9.33
CA ARG A 47 -11.79 -13.98 -10.64
C ARG A 47 -10.46 -14.70 -10.52
N ASP A 48 -10.53 -16.02 -10.46
CA ASP A 48 -9.44 -16.97 -10.67
C ASP A 48 -8.27 -16.94 -9.66
N GLY A 49 -8.55 -17.42 -8.44
CA GLY A 49 -7.52 -17.73 -7.43
C GLY A 49 -6.47 -18.76 -7.86
N VAL A 50 -6.58 -19.31 -9.07
CA VAL A 50 -5.64 -20.27 -9.66
C VAL A 50 -4.58 -19.56 -10.49
N ASP A 51 -4.89 -18.46 -11.17
CA ASP A 51 -3.97 -17.79 -12.10
C ASP A 51 -2.99 -16.84 -11.44
N VAL A 52 -3.36 -16.19 -10.34
CA VAL A 52 -2.43 -15.32 -9.60
C VAL A 52 -1.22 -16.11 -9.09
N LYS A 53 -1.43 -17.36 -8.68
CA LYS A 53 -0.35 -18.23 -8.22
C LYS A 53 0.54 -18.73 -9.37
N ARG A 54 0.00 -18.87 -10.57
CA ARG A 54 0.76 -19.24 -11.78
C ARG A 54 1.51 -18.05 -12.39
N GLN A 55 0.88 -16.88 -12.45
CA GLN A 55 1.52 -15.67 -12.98
C GLN A 55 2.59 -15.10 -12.04
N VAL A 56 2.39 -15.16 -10.72
CA VAL A 56 3.41 -14.75 -9.74
C VAL A 56 4.58 -15.73 -9.69
N LEU A 57 4.33 -17.01 -9.94
CA LEU A 57 5.40 -18.01 -9.97
C LEU A 57 6.13 -18.06 -11.30
N GLY A 58 5.64 -17.38 -12.38
CA GLY A 58 6.38 -17.13 -13.63
C GLY A 58 7.39 -18.21 -14.03
N LEU A 59 7.11 -19.47 -13.63
CA LEU A 59 7.96 -20.62 -13.86
C LEU A 59 7.67 -21.19 -15.25
N ASP A 60 7.91 -20.38 -16.26
CA ASP A 60 8.43 -20.93 -17.49
C ASP A 60 9.93 -20.93 -17.38
N LYS A 61 10.44 -22.16 -17.35
CA LYS A 61 11.85 -22.50 -17.21
C LYS A 61 12.70 -21.73 -18.20
N GLY A 62 13.61 -20.92 -17.69
CA GLY A 62 14.79 -20.49 -18.43
C GLY A 62 14.81 -19.02 -18.86
N ALA A 63 15.07 -18.13 -17.92
CA ALA A 63 15.81 -16.90 -18.21
C ALA A 63 16.36 -16.33 -16.89
N TYR A 64 17.60 -16.66 -16.60
CA TYR A 64 18.40 -15.91 -15.62
C TYR A 64 18.75 -14.57 -16.25
N PHE A 65 18.22 -13.49 -15.70
CA PHE A 65 18.55 -12.15 -16.14
C PHE A 65 19.67 -11.60 -15.24
N THR A 66 20.87 -11.51 -15.79
CA THR A 66 21.98 -10.80 -15.18
C THR A 66 21.77 -9.30 -15.26
N SER A 67 21.81 -8.65 -14.10
CA SER A 67 21.76 -7.20 -13.94
C SER A 67 23.09 -6.57 -14.40
N ASN A 68 23.20 -6.17 -15.65
CA ASN A 68 24.10 -5.14 -16.15
C ASN A 68 23.50 -4.62 -17.43
N LEU A 69 22.65 -3.63 -17.33
CA LEU A 69 22.17 -2.89 -18.47
C LEU A 69 22.68 -1.47 -18.36
N GLU A 70 23.72 -1.19 -19.13
CA GLU A 70 24.09 0.16 -19.58
C GLU A 70 22.92 0.77 -20.35
N GLU A 71 22.83 2.06 -20.29
CA GLU A 71 21.75 2.97 -20.66
C GLU A 71 21.42 3.00 -22.17
N ASN A 72 21.48 1.94 -22.94
CA ASN A 72 21.11 1.94 -24.37
C ASN A 72 20.98 0.54 -25.00
N ASP A 73 20.27 -0.41 -24.41
CA ASP A 73 20.03 -1.66 -25.15
C ASP A 73 18.56 -2.06 -25.20
N THR A 74 17.94 -1.70 -26.33
CA THR A 74 16.65 -2.21 -26.77
C THR A 74 16.87 -3.62 -27.35
N SER A 75 17.14 -4.61 -26.52
CA SER A 75 17.22 -5.97 -27.00
C SER A 75 15.81 -6.57 -27.14
N LEU A 76 15.40 -6.68 -28.39
CA LEU A 76 14.23 -7.44 -28.84
C LEU A 76 14.44 -8.93 -28.56
N LEU A 77 13.99 -9.41 -27.39
CA LEU A 77 13.79 -10.82 -27.15
C LEU A 77 12.29 -11.11 -27.04
N ASN A 78 11.77 -11.75 -28.06
CA ASN A 78 10.42 -12.34 -28.18
C ASN A 78 9.22 -11.40 -28.08
N GLY A 79 9.25 -10.23 -28.71
CA GLY A 79 8.02 -9.48 -29.03
C GLY A 79 7.19 -8.93 -27.88
N VAL A 80 7.64 -9.04 -26.64
CA VAL A 80 6.97 -8.46 -25.46
C VAL A 80 7.94 -7.51 -24.77
N THR A 81 7.91 -6.27 -25.16
CA THR A 81 8.50 -5.18 -24.38
C THR A 81 7.75 -5.10 -23.03
N ARG A 82 8.29 -5.70 -21.98
CA ARG A 82 7.79 -5.46 -20.62
C ARG A 82 8.16 -4.03 -20.27
N SER A 83 7.20 -3.12 -20.34
CA SER A 83 7.44 -1.75 -19.90
C SER A 83 7.75 -1.76 -18.39
N ALA A 84 8.86 -1.14 -18.02
CA ALA A 84 9.26 -1.00 -16.63
C ALA A 84 8.33 -0.02 -15.90
N TRP A 85 7.99 -0.32 -14.67
CA TRP A 85 7.32 0.60 -13.77
C TRP A 85 8.36 1.52 -13.14
N GLN A 86 8.06 2.80 -13.07
CA GLN A 86 8.76 3.73 -12.19
C GLN A 86 7.90 3.97 -10.97
N ILE A 87 8.47 3.79 -9.76
CA ILE A 87 7.79 4.04 -8.50
C ILE A 87 8.65 4.96 -7.64
N ILE A 88 8.00 5.88 -6.95
CA ILE A 88 8.61 6.88 -6.07
C ILE A 88 7.97 6.74 -4.70
N TYR A 89 8.79 6.55 -3.69
CA TYR A 89 8.39 6.58 -2.28
C TYR A 89 8.97 7.86 -1.66
N ARG A 90 8.10 8.74 -1.24
CA ARG A 90 8.46 9.94 -0.49
C ARG A 90 8.19 9.70 0.99
N ASN A 91 9.22 9.59 1.80
CA ASN A 91 9.08 9.49 3.25
C ASN A 91 8.46 10.78 3.81
N ILE A 92 7.30 10.66 4.46
CA ILE A 92 6.53 11.80 4.95
C ILE A 92 7.21 12.43 6.17
N ASP A 93 7.93 11.63 6.95
CA ASP A 93 8.49 12.06 8.24
C ASP A 93 9.81 12.84 8.08
N ASN A 94 10.65 12.46 7.10
CA ASN A 94 11.97 13.08 6.88
C ASN A 94 12.16 13.68 5.48
N GLY A 95 11.18 13.52 4.56
CA GLY A 95 11.25 14.04 3.21
C GLY A 95 12.17 13.28 2.25
N GLU A 96 12.78 12.18 2.69
CA GLU A 96 13.65 11.35 1.85
C GLU A 96 12.87 10.73 0.69
N ILE A 97 13.48 10.69 -0.51
CA ILE A 97 12.81 10.21 -1.72
C ILE A 97 13.60 9.05 -2.29
N PHE A 98 12.92 7.92 -2.45
CA PHE A 98 13.43 6.71 -3.09
C PHE A 98 12.77 6.55 -4.45
N ARG A 99 13.59 6.32 -5.51
CA ARG A 99 13.11 6.11 -6.88
C ARG A 99 13.61 4.78 -7.39
N TYR A 100 12.70 3.96 -7.90
CA TYR A 100 13.00 2.65 -8.44
C TYR A 100 12.38 2.45 -9.81
N HIS A 101 13.07 1.66 -10.64
CA HIS A 101 12.53 1.09 -11.86
C HIS A 101 12.51 -0.42 -11.68
N PHE A 102 11.41 -1.07 -12.01
CA PHE A 102 11.30 -2.52 -11.90
C PHE A 102 10.33 -3.09 -12.92
N CYS A 103 10.53 -4.37 -13.27
CA CYS A 103 9.64 -5.14 -14.11
C CYS A 103 9.01 -6.26 -13.28
N GLY A 104 7.70 -6.32 -13.25
CA GLY A 104 6.96 -7.38 -12.58
C GLY A 104 6.80 -7.18 -11.09
N ARG A 105 7.87 -7.13 -10.29
CA ARG A 105 7.76 -7.03 -8.81
C ARG A 105 8.93 -6.30 -8.16
N MET A 106 8.66 -5.74 -6.97
CA MET A 106 9.68 -5.22 -6.07
C MET A 106 9.34 -5.52 -4.62
N TRP A 107 10.35 -5.66 -3.79
CA TRP A 107 10.23 -6.00 -2.38
C TRP A 107 10.41 -4.77 -1.49
N ILE A 108 9.76 -4.79 -0.33
CA ILE A 108 9.98 -3.81 0.73
C ILE A 108 10.26 -4.57 2.01
N GLY A 109 11.37 -4.26 2.67
CA GLY A 109 11.75 -4.94 3.89
C GLY A 109 12.99 -4.36 4.56
N ARG A 110 13.39 -4.96 5.68
CA ARG A 110 14.58 -4.53 6.43
C ARG A 110 15.87 -5.20 5.94
N ALA A 111 15.76 -6.35 5.27
CA ALA A 111 16.92 -7.10 4.76
C ALA A 111 16.72 -7.47 3.28
N GLU A 112 17.82 -7.67 2.60
CA GLU A 112 17.84 -8.14 1.22
C GLU A 112 17.72 -9.67 1.21
N GLU A 113 16.49 -10.16 1.14
CA GLU A 113 16.21 -11.61 1.11
C GLU A 113 16.03 -12.12 -0.34
N HIS A 114 16.02 -11.22 -1.33
CA HIS A 114 15.78 -11.51 -2.74
C HIS A 114 16.88 -10.89 -3.62
N PRO A 115 18.10 -11.48 -3.62
CA PRO A 115 19.21 -10.97 -4.44
C PRO A 115 18.86 -10.92 -5.92
N GLY A 116 19.19 -9.81 -6.60
CA GLY A 116 18.90 -9.61 -8.01
C GLY A 116 17.48 -9.08 -8.31
N GLU A 117 16.65 -8.91 -7.30
CA GLU A 117 15.34 -8.25 -7.43
C GLU A 117 15.36 -6.85 -6.82
N THR A 118 14.55 -5.94 -7.39
CA THR A 118 14.44 -4.58 -6.86
C THR A 118 13.87 -4.59 -5.44
N SER A 119 14.54 -3.91 -4.51
CA SER A 119 14.12 -3.87 -3.11
C SER A 119 14.28 -2.48 -2.50
N LEU A 120 13.26 -2.00 -1.78
CA LEU A 120 13.34 -0.86 -0.88
C LEU A 120 13.74 -1.38 0.51
N LEU A 121 14.97 -1.04 0.94
CA LEU A 121 15.53 -1.53 2.20
C LEU A 121 15.40 -0.48 3.31
N LEU A 122 14.60 -0.77 4.31
CA LEU A 122 14.35 0.06 5.50
C LEU A 122 15.16 -0.47 6.69
N LYS A 123 16.50 -0.44 6.57
CA LYS A 123 17.43 -1.08 7.54
C LYS A 123 17.34 -0.50 8.95
N ASN A 124 16.99 0.79 9.07
CA ASN A 124 16.95 1.53 10.32
C ASN A 124 15.61 1.46 11.06
N ASP A 125 14.58 0.85 10.45
CA ASP A 125 13.27 0.67 11.07
C ASP A 125 13.14 -0.74 11.65
N GLY A 126 13.27 -0.85 12.97
CA GLY A 126 13.18 -2.13 13.70
C GLY A 126 11.79 -2.77 13.65
N MET A 127 10.76 -2.00 13.31
CA MET A 127 9.38 -2.47 13.17
C MET A 127 9.12 -3.11 11.80
N VAL A 128 10.04 -2.95 10.84
CA VAL A 128 9.96 -3.58 9.52
C VAL A 128 10.48 -5.01 9.56
N SER A 129 9.72 -5.97 9.06
CA SER A 129 10.16 -7.36 8.89
C SER A 129 11.24 -7.46 7.82
N LYS A 130 12.06 -8.51 7.82
CA LYS A 130 13.10 -8.75 6.79
C LYS A 130 12.50 -8.68 5.39
N THR A 131 11.47 -9.48 5.12
CA THR A 131 10.56 -9.34 3.99
C THR A 131 9.23 -8.87 4.55
N HIS A 132 8.81 -7.63 4.27
CA HIS A 132 7.62 -7.03 4.88
C HIS A 132 6.42 -7.05 3.94
N CYS A 133 6.57 -6.49 2.77
CA CYS A 133 5.54 -6.50 1.74
C CYS A 133 6.15 -6.54 0.32
N ILE A 134 5.32 -6.78 -0.65
CA ILE A 134 5.69 -6.83 -2.07
C ILE A 134 4.73 -5.97 -2.89
N VAL A 135 5.27 -5.24 -3.85
CA VAL A 135 4.53 -4.58 -4.92
C VAL A 135 4.78 -5.34 -6.21
N TYR A 136 3.73 -5.71 -6.93
CA TYR A 136 3.83 -6.50 -8.14
C TYR A 136 2.74 -6.15 -9.16
N GLU A 137 2.98 -6.45 -10.42
CA GLU A 137 2.05 -6.16 -11.50
C GLU A 137 1.00 -7.28 -11.67
N VAL A 138 -0.27 -6.88 -11.79
CA VAL A 138 -1.38 -7.75 -12.17
C VAL A 138 -2.24 -7.00 -13.19
N GLU A 139 -2.43 -7.56 -14.36
CA GLU A 139 -3.29 -7.01 -15.43
C GLU A 139 -3.00 -5.53 -15.74
N GLY A 140 -1.71 -5.16 -15.79
CA GLY A 140 -1.30 -3.78 -16.09
C GLY A 140 -1.49 -2.77 -14.95
N ARG A 141 -1.73 -3.24 -13.71
CA ARG A 141 -1.86 -2.42 -12.49
C ARG A 141 -0.92 -2.92 -11.41
N LEU A 142 -0.49 -2.05 -10.53
CA LEU A 142 0.31 -2.43 -9.37
C LEU A 142 -0.58 -2.89 -8.21
N CYS A 143 -0.20 -4.01 -7.61
CA CYS A 143 -0.80 -4.58 -6.41
C CYS A 143 0.21 -4.57 -5.26
N LEU A 144 -0.29 -4.29 -4.06
CA LEU A 144 0.45 -4.38 -2.79
C LEU A 144 -0.05 -5.60 -2.01
N LYS A 145 0.89 -6.37 -1.45
CA LYS A 145 0.58 -7.52 -0.61
C LYS A 145 1.51 -7.58 0.59
N ASP A 146 0.95 -7.69 1.79
CA ASP A 146 1.72 -7.98 3.01
C ASP A 146 2.27 -9.40 2.99
N GLN A 147 3.52 -9.59 3.43
CA GLN A 147 4.21 -10.89 3.46
C GLN A 147 4.18 -11.53 4.85
N LYS A 148 3.04 -11.45 5.54
CA LYS A 148 2.87 -11.91 6.92
C LYS A 148 3.84 -11.18 7.87
N SER A 149 3.98 -9.89 7.66
CA SER A 149 4.86 -9.06 8.46
C SER A 149 4.39 -8.98 9.91
N LYS A 150 5.33 -8.79 10.84
CA LYS A 150 5.01 -8.75 12.29
C LYS A 150 4.09 -7.56 12.65
N ASN A 151 4.31 -6.40 12.03
CA ASN A 151 3.61 -5.16 12.35
C ASN A 151 2.65 -4.72 11.24
N HIS A 152 2.38 -5.58 10.28
CA HIS A 152 1.46 -5.40 9.18
C HIS A 152 1.75 -4.20 8.27
N THR A 153 1.29 -4.28 7.05
CA THR A 153 1.32 -3.20 6.07
C THR A 153 -0.03 -2.46 6.10
N TYR A 154 0.00 -1.13 5.94
CA TYR A 154 -1.21 -0.32 5.87
C TYR A 154 -1.18 0.61 4.66
N MET A 155 -2.29 0.72 3.96
CA MET A 155 -2.49 1.66 2.87
C MET A 155 -3.64 2.61 3.24
N ASN A 156 -3.39 3.92 3.20
CA ASN A 156 -4.34 4.95 3.62
C ASN A 156 -4.93 4.71 5.04
N GLY A 157 -4.10 4.19 5.97
CA GLY A 157 -4.51 3.86 7.33
C GLY A 157 -5.23 2.52 7.49
N ILE A 158 -5.55 1.82 6.40
CA ILE A 158 -6.25 0.53 6.42
C ILE A 158 -5.23 -0.61 6.30
N ARG A 159 -5.37 -1.61 7.15
CA ARG A 159 -4.51 -2.79 7.14
C ARG A 159 -4.72 -3.62 5.86
N VAL A 160 -3.62 -4.03 5.25
CA VAL A 160 -3.60 -4.86 4.05
C VAL A 160 -3.62 -6.35 4.43
N ASP A 161 -4.82 -6.92 4.61
CA ASP A 161 -4.99 -8.33 4.96
C ASP A 161 -5.02 -9.25 3.72
N SER A 162 -5.30 -8.69 2.55
CA SER A 162 -5.29 -9.35 1.24
C SER A 162 -4.64 -8.44 0.22
N PRO A 163 -4.21 -8.94 -0.95
CA PRO A 163 -3.67 -8.08 -2.00
C PRO A 163 -4.65 -6.98 -2.39
N VAL A 164 -4.16 -5.74 -2.49
CA VAL A 164 -4.94 -4.57 -2.88
C VAL A 164 -4.25 -3.86 -4.04
N TYR A 165 -5.00 -3.22 -4.93
CA TYR A 165 -4.40 -2.36 -5.93
C TYR A 165 -3.77 -1.14 -5.28
N LEU A 166 -2.53 -0.87 -5.67
CA LEU A 166 -1.83 0.33 -5.23
C LEU A 166 -2.48 1.54 -5.92
N GLU A 167 -2.77 2.58 -5.15
CA GLU A 167 -3.31 3.83 -5.64
C GLU A 167 -2.20 4.87 -5.75
N ASN A 168 -2.20 5.65 -6.83
CA ASN A 168 -1.23 6.73 -7.01
C ASN A 168 -1.50 7.85 -5.99
N GLY A 169 -0.48 8.30 -5.27
CA GLY A 169 -0.62 9.27 -4.18
C GLY A 169 -1.12 8.67 -2.85
N CYS A 170 -1.21 7.32 -2.72
CA CYS A 170 -1.59 6.70 -1.46
C CYS A 170 -0.52 6.84 -0.39
N ILE A 171 -0.95 6.77 0.86
CA ILE A 171 -0.04 6.71 2.02
C ILE A 171 0.18 5.25 2.40
N LEU A 172 1.39 4.77 2.18
CA LEU A 172 1.85 3.44 2.57
C LEU A 172 2.59 3.51 3.89
N ARG A 173 2.16 2.75 4.91
CA ARG A 173 2.89 2.57 6.16
C ARG A 173 3.45 1.16 6.26
N VAL A 174 4.76 1.08 6.48
CA VAL A 174 5.54 -0.16 6.63
C VAL A 174 6.37 -0.03 7.90
N GLY A 175 6.01 -0.76 8.95
CA GLY A 175 6.55 -0.52 10.29
C GLY A 175 6.17 0.85 10.83
N ASP A 176 7.17 1.62 11.27
CA ASP A 176 6.98 3.01 11.70
C ASP A 176 7.12 4.01 10.55
N THR A 177 7.67 3.59 9.41
CA THR A 177 7.93 4.46 8.26
C THR A 177 6.67 4.65 7.41
N ARG A 178 6.42 5.90 7.00
CA ARG A 178 5.28 6.29 6.16
C ARG A 178 5.76 6.91 4.85
N PHE A 179 5.17 6.48 3.74
CA PHE A 179 5.49 6.96 2.42
C PHE A 179 4.25 7.46 1.69
N GLU A 180 4.36 8.59 1.03
CA GLU A 180 3.51 8.92 -0.11
C GLU A 180 4.07 8.19 -1.34
N VAL A 181 3.22 7.46 -2.05
CA VAL A 181 3.63 6.60 -3.16
C VAL A 181 3.09 7.13 -4.47
N GLU A 182 3.99 7.40 -5.41
CA GLU A 182 3.65 7.77 -6.78
C GLU A 182 4.24 6.73 -7.74
N TYR A 183 3.53 6.40 -8.82
CA TYR A 183 4.05 5.50 -9.83
C TYR A 183 3.55 5.85 -11.23
N ARG A 184 4.32 5.42 -12.23
CA ARG A 184 3.97 5.53 -13.65
C ARG A 184 4.61 4.38 -14.43
N ARG A 185 4.04 4.12 -15.58
CA ARG A 185 4.53 3.15 -16.57
C ARG A 185 5.25 3.85 -17.70
#